data_0007c5c9f60186ac29a017962a7ecd50
#
_entry.id   0007c5c9f60186ac29a017962a7ecd50
#
_cell.length_a   1.000
_cell.length_b   1.000
_cell.length_c   1.000
_cell.angle_alpha   90.00
_cell.angle_beta   90.00
_cell.angle_gamma   90.00
#
_symmetry.space_group_name_H-M   'P 1'
#
loop_
_entity.id
_entity.type
_entity.pdbx_description
1 polymer ?
#
loop_
_entity_poly.entity_id
_entity_poly.type
_entity_poly.pdbx_seq_one_letter_code
_entity_poly.pdbx_strand_id
1 'polypeptide(L)'
;MKFISWNVNGLRAVFTKGFPDIIKELDADFVCLQETKMQAGQLDADLPGYISYWNYAVKKGYSGTAIYTRHEPLSVSYGIGIEEHDQEGRIITLEYPDFYLVTVYTPNSQDDLRRLDYRMTWEDAFRSYLKGLDAKKPVIICGDLNVAHKEIDLKNPKSNRHNAGFTDEERGKLQELLDAGFIDTFRYFYPDQADIYSWWSYRFKARERNSGWRIDYFVASERLAPRLQGAAIHTEIYGSDHCPVELILD
;
A
#
# COMPACT_ATOMS: atom_id res chain seq x y z
N MET A 1 2.04 12.93 -13.34
CA MET A 1 1.00 12.52 -12.38
C MET A 1 1.65 12.17 -11.05
N LYS A 2 1.01 12.58 -9.95
CA LYS A 2 1.48 12.31 -8.58
C LYS A 2 0.52 11.33 -7.88
N PHE A 3 1.08 10.28 -7.32
CA PHE A 3 0.38 9.23 -6.59
C PHE A 3 0.86 9.22 -5.14
N ILE A 4 -0.07 9.16 -4.20
CA ILE A 4 0.18 8.99 -2.77
C ILE A 4 -0.48 7.69 -2.29
N SER A 5 0.20 6.94 -1.46
CA SER A 5 -0.35 5.79 -0.75
C SER A 5 -0.11 5.93 0.75
N TRP A 6 -1.14 5.70 1.56
CA TRP A 6 -1.05 5.86 3.01
C TRP A 6 -1.94 4.86 3.76
N ASN A 7 -1.34 4.00 4.56
CA ASN A 7 -2.07 3.25 5.56
C ASN A 7 -2.42 4.20 6.71
N VAL A 8 -3.69 4.52 6.86
CA VAL A 8 -4.19 5.52 7.83
C VAL A 8 -4.52 4.93 9.20
N ASN A 9 -4.48 3.59 9.34
CA ASN A 9 -4.80 2.89 10.59
C ASN A 9 -6.08 3.43 11.28
N GLY A 10 -7.13 3.61 10.49
CA GLY A 10 -8.41 4.20 10.89
C GLY A 10 -8.57 5.65 10.42
N LEU A 11 -9.30 5.83 9.30
CA LEU A 11 -9.46 7.15 8.67
C LEU A 11 -10.12 8.18 9.58
N ARG A 12 -11.13 7.79 10.37
CA ARG A 12 -11.79 8.72 11.31
C ARG A 12 -10.80 9.39 12.27
N ALA A 13 -9.83 8.63 12.78
CA ALA A 13 -8.81 9.17 13.68
C ALA A 13 -7.83 10.10 12.96
N VAL A 14 -7.40 9.78 11.76
CA VAL A 14 -6.47 10.61 10.99
C VAL A 14 -7.19 11.87 10.48
N PHE A 15 -8.47 11.78 10.17
CA PHE A 15 -9.28 12.92 9.75
C PHE A 15 -9.27 14.05 10.80
N THR A 16 -9.40 13.70 12.09
CA THR A 16 -9.32 14.67 13.19
C THR A 16 -7.92 15.25 13.43
N LYS A 17 -6.91 14.66 12.80
CA LYS A 17 -5.51 15.08 12.88
C LYS A 17 -5.05 15.88 11.65
N GLY A 18 -6.01 16.39 10.85
CA GLY A 18 -5.72 17.25 9.72
C GLY A 18 -5.54 16.55 8.38
N PHE A 19 -6.09 15.35 8.21
CA PHE A 19 -6.00 14.60 6.95
C PHE A 19 -6.37 15.43 5.70
N PRO A 20 -7.48 16.20 5.68
CA PRO A 20 -7.82 17.01 4.50
C PRO A 20 -6.75 18.03 4.13
N ASP A 21 -6.15 18.70 5.12
CA ASP A 21 -5.10 19.70 4.90
C ASP A 21 -3.81 19.02 4.40
N ILE A 22 -3.43 17.88 4.97
CA ILE A 22 -2.28 17.09 4.52
C ILE A 22 -2.45 16.68 3.04
N ILE A 23 -3.63 16.18 2.66
CA ILE A 23 -3.88 15.79 1.27
C ILE A 23 -3.86 16.99 0.34
N LYS A 24 -4.39 18.14 0.77
CA LYS A 24 -4.33 19.38 0.02
C LYS A 24 -2.89 19.85 -0.21
N GLU A 25 -2.02 19.76 0.80
CA GLU A 25 -0.60 20.13 0.69
C GLU A 25 0.18 19.17 -0.21
N LEU A 26 -0.11 17.87 -0.14
CA LEU A 26 0.50 16.87 -1.01
C LEU A 26 0.12 17.06 -2.49
N ASP A 27 -1.03 17.67 -2.77
CA ASP A 27 -1.52 18.02 -4.11
C ASP A 27 -1.36 16.90 -5.13
N ALA A 28 -1.85 15.70 -4.79
CA ALA A 28 -1.72 14.50 -5.60
C ALA A 28 -2.90 14.31 -6.55
N ASP A 29 -2.66 13.67 -7.70
CA ASP A 29 -3.71 13.24 -8.63
C ASP A 29 -4.49 12.04 -8.07
N PHE A 30 -3.78 11.16 -7.34
CA PHE A 30 -4.31 9.94 -6.74
C PHE A 30 -3.89 9.82 -5.27
N VAL A 31 -4.82 9.49 -4.40
CA VAL A 31 -4.56 9.18 -2.98
C VAL A 31 -5.19 7.85 -2.64
N CYS A 32 -4.36 6.87 -2.38
CA CYS A 32 -4.75 5.50 -2.07
C CYS A 32 -4.60 5.25 -0.57
N LEU A 33 -5.65 4.76 0.07
CA LEU A 33 -5.67 4.54 1.51
C LEU A 33 -5.86 3.06 1.84
N GLN A 34 -5.17 2.62 2.89
CA GLN A 34 -5.32 1.30 3.47
C GLN A 34 -5.71 1.42 4.94
N GLU A 35 -6.32 0.38 5.47
CA GLU A 35 -6.87 0.35 6.85
C GLU A 35 -7.78 1.53 7.17
N THR A 36 -8.75 1.81 6.31
CA THR A 36 -9.75 2.86 6.58
C THR A 36 -10.59 2.56 7.80
N LYS A 37 -10.81 1.26 8.12
CA LYS A 37 -11.57 0.77 9.27
C LYS A 37 -12.97 1.38 9.38
N MET A 38 -13.57 1.68 8.22
CA MET A 38 -14.85 2.36 8.10
C MET A 38 -15.91 1.48 7.44
N GLN A 39 -17.15 1.92 7.60
CA GLN A 39 -18.31 1.50 6.82
C GLN A 39 -18.96 2.74 6.21
N ALA A 40 -19.78 2.55 5.18
CA ALA A 40 -20.51 3.64 4.54
C ALA A 40 -21.31 4.48 5.55
N GLY A 41 -21.23 5.80 5.40
CA GLY A 41 -21.99 6.76 6.23
C GLY A 41 -21.42 7.03 7.62
N GLN A 42 -20.23 6.49 7.98
CA GLN A 42 -19.63 6.75 9.29
C GLN A 42 -18.82 8.05 9.36
N LEU A 43 -18.44 8.62 8.23
CA LEU A 43 -17.71 9.86 8.11
C LEU A 43 -18.06 10.50 6.78
N ASP A 44 -18.30 11.81 6.77
CA ASP A 44 -18.24 12.60 5.55
C ASP A 44 -16.77 12.82 5.22
N ALA A 45 -16.27 12.00 4.32
CA ALA A 45 -14.86 11.96 3.93
C ALA A 45 -14.62 12.51 2.53
N ASP A 46 -15.56 13.29 2.01
CA ASP A 46 -15.42 13.92 0.70
C ASP A 46 -14.28 14.96 0.72
N LEU A 47 -13.47 14.92 -0.32
CA LEU A 47 -12.37 15.85 -0.54
C LEU A 47 -12.67 16.68 -1.80
N PRO A 48 -12.63 18.03 -1.72
CA PRO A 48 -12.88 18.88 -2.89
C PRO A 48 -11.96 18.55 -4.07
N GLY A 49 -12.57 18.33 -5.25
CA GLY A 49 -11.84 18.04 -6.47
C GLY A 49 -11.47 16.56 -6.67
N TYR A 50 -11.90 15.67 -5.77
CA TYR A 50 -11.69 14.25 -5.91
C TYR A 50 -13.01 13.48 -6.06
N ILE A 51 -12.94 12.40 -6.84
CA ILE A 51 -13.92 11.31 -6.85
C ILE A 51 -13.36 10.22 -5.94
N SER A 52 -14.18 9.54 -5.14
CA SER A 52 -13.72 8.51 -4.22
C SER A 52 -14.38 7.16 -4.46
N TYR A 53 -13.59 6.10 -4.28
CA TYR A 53 -14.01 4.70 -4.39
C TYR A 53 -13.61 3.96 -3.12
N TRP A 54 -14.53 3.14 -2.59
CA TRP A 54 -14.39 2.53 -1.27
C TRP A 54 -14.64 1.03 -1.33
N ASN A 55 -13.79 0.26 -0.67
CA ASN A 55 -13.97 -1.16 -0.46
C ASN A 55 -13.93 -1.46 1.05
N TYR A 56 -15.08 -1.79 1.61
CA TYR A 56 -15.24 -2.05 3.03
C TYR A 56 -15.10 -3.53 3.34
N ALA A 57 -14.48 -3.86 4.48
CA ALA A 57 -14.51 -5.22 4.99
C ALA A 57 -15.93 -5.58 5.48
N VAL A 58 -16.30 -6.85 5.35
CA VAL A 58 -17.54 -7.38 5.95
C VAL A 58 -17.51 -7.19 7.47
N LYS A 59 -16.37 -7.43 8.09
CA LYS A 59 -16.16 -7.16 9.51
C LYS A 59 -16.00 -5.66 9.74
N LYS A 60 -16.91 -5.08 10.54
CA LYS A 60 -16.88 -3.66 10.89
C LYS A 60 -15.63 -3.28 11.67
N GLY A 61 -15.10 -2.08 11.41
CA GLY A 61 -13.93 -1.53 12.12
C GLY A 61 -12.60 -2.25 11.82
N TYR A 62 -12.51 -2.94 10.68
CA TYR A 62 -11.38 -3.75 10.29
C TYR A 62 -11.02 -3.53 8.82
N SER A 63 -9.71 -3.53 8.48
CA SER A 63 -9.22 -3.43 7.10
C SER A 63 -9.87 -2.28 6.30
N GLY A 64 -10.22 -2.51 5.05
CA GLY A 64 -10.84 -1.52 4.16
C GLY A 64 -9.84 -0.66 3.43
N THR A 65 -10.14 -0.36 2.16
CA THR A 65 -9.32 0.48 1.28
C THR A 65 -10.17 1.58 0.64
N ALA A 66 -9.51 2.66 0.20
CA ALA A 66 -10.16 3.72 -0.56
C ALA A 66 -9.17 4.30 -1.58
N ILE A 67 -9.70 4.85 -2.67
CA ILE A 67 -8.94 5.66 -3.61
C ILE A 67 -9.70 6.97 -3.85
N TYR A 68 -9.00 8.08 -3.68
CA TYR A 68 -9.40 9.39 -4.17
C TYR A 68 -8.65 9.68 -5.46
N THR A 69 -9.33 10.14 -6.47
CA THR A 69 -8.76 10.46 -7.77
C THR A 69 -9.34 11.73 -8.36
N ARG A 70 -8.51 12.53 -9.03
CA ARG A 70 -8.94 13.68 -9.83
C ARG A 70 -9.35 13.29 -11.24
N HIS A 71 -9.11 12.05 -11.64
CA HIS A 71 -9.35 11.53 -12.98
C HIS A 71 -10.42 10.43 -12.94
N GLU A 72 -11.46 10.57 -13.74
CA GLU A 72 -12.50 9.54 -13.83
C GLU A 72 -11.94 8.27 -14.49
N PRO A 73 -12.02 7.09 -13.85
CA PRO A 73 -11.56 5.85 -14.43
C PRO A 73 -12.52 5.31 -15.49
N LEU A 74 -12.01 4.51 -16.42
CA LEU A 74 -12.81 3.76 -17.39
C LEU A 74 -13.67 2.68 -16.72
N SER A 75 -13.12 2.05 -15.68
CA SER A 75 -13.81 1.05 -14.88
C SER A 75 -13.23 0.96 -13.46
N VAL A 76 -14.01 0.42 -12.56
CA VAL A 76 -13.63 0.17 -11.16
C VAL A 76 -13.96 -1.28 -10.83
N SER A 77 -13.04 -1.98 -10.18
CA SER A 77 -13.31 -3.30 -9.62
C SER A 77 -12.79 -3.43 -8.19
N TYR A 78 -13.45 -4.29 -7.42
CA TYR A 78 -13.20 -4.50 -6.00
C TYR A 78 -12.82 -5.97 -5.78
N GLY A 79 -11.72 -6.20 -5.05
CA GLY A 79 -11.18 -7.53 -4.85
C GLY A 79 -10.50 -8.11 -6.09
N ILE A 80 -10.29 -9.42 -6.09
CA ILE A 80 -9.63 -10.16 -7.17
C ILE A 80 -10.55 -11.23 -7.81
N GLY A 81 -11.83 -11.27 -7.43
CA GLY A 81 -12.80 -12.22 -7.94
C GLY A 81 -12.75 -13.60 -7.26
N ILE A 82 -12.14 -13.69 -6.07
CA ILE A 82 -12.08 -14.90 -5.25
C ILE A 82 -12.76 -14.60 -3.92
N GLU A 83 -13.92 -15.20 -3.68
CA GLU A 83 -14.78 -14.88 -2.53
C GLU A 83 -14.04 -14.95 -1.19
N GLU A 84 -13.22 -15.97 -0.97
CA GLU A 84 -12.42 -16.13 0.25
C GLU A 84 -11.47 -14.95 0.50
N HIS A 85 -10.95 -14.33 -0.57
CA HIS A 85 -9.98 -13.24 -0.49
C HIS A 85 -10.61 -11.84 -0.52
N ASP A 86 -11.88 -11.76 -0.90
CA ASP A 86 -12.56 -10.48 -1.14
C ASP A 86 -13.45 -10.00 0.04
N GLN A 87 -13.40 -10.68 1.21
CA GLN A 87 -14.22 -10.36 2.38
C GLN A 87 -13.69 -9.19 3.21
N GLU A 88 -12.42 -8.84 3.05
CA GLU A 88 -11.75 -7.90 3.97
C GLU A 88 -11.50 -6.51 3.33
N GLY A 89 -12.08 -6.23 2.15
CA GLY A 89 -12.00 -4.91 1.51
C GLY A 89 -10.57 -4.46 1.19
N ARG A 90 -9.71 -5.39 0.71
CA ARG A 90 -8.26 -5.18 0.61
C ARG A 90 -7.78 -4.58 -0.70
N ILE A 91 -8.59 -4.65 -1.77
CA ILE A 91 -8.13 -4.29 -3.12
C ILE A 91 -9.19 -3.46 -3.83
N ILE A 92 -8.76 -2.36 -4.44
CA ILE A 92 -9.50 -1.59 -5.44
C ILE A 92 -8.61 -1.47 -6.67
N THR A 93 -9.17 -1.73 -7.84
CA THR A 93 -8.51 -1.52 -9.13
C THR A 93 -9.28 -0.46 -9.92
N LEU A 94 -8.58 0.60 -10.32
CA LEU A 94 -9.07 1.60 -11.28
C LEU A 94 -8.39 1.38 -12.63
N GLU A 95 -9.18 1.36 -13.69
CA GLU A 95 -8.69 1.27 -15.06
C GLU A 95 -8.60 2.66 -15.70
N TYR A 96 -7.46 2.98 -16.26
CA TYR A 96 -7.24 4.17 -17.09
C TYR A 96 -6.83 3.75 -18.52
N PRO A 97 -6.84 4.67 -19.50
CA PRO A 97 -6.43 4.32 -20.87
C PRO A 97 -5.06 3.66 -20.96
N ASP A 98 -4.09 4.12 -20.16
CA ASP A 98 -2.69 3.75 -20.29
C ASP A 98 -2.18 2.81 -19.19
N PHE A 99 -2.93 2.63 -18.10
CA PHE A 99 -2.50 1.82 -16.95
C PHE A 99 -3.69 1.37 -16.07
N TYR A 100 -3.42 0.40 -15.22
CA TYR A 100 -4.26 0.10 -14.04
C TYR A 100 -3.60 0.65 -12.78
N LEU A 101 -4.41 1.23 -11.88
CA LEU A 101 -4.01 1.59 -10.53
C LEU A 101 -4.66 0.61 -9.54
N VAL A 102 -3.83 -0.11 -8.80
CA VAL A 102 -4.27 -1.07 -7.79
C VAL A 102 -3.81 -0.63 -6.41
N THR A 103 -4.74 -0.31 -5.52
CA THR A 103 -4.41 -0.18 -4.10
C THR A 103 -4.61 -1.52 -3.40
N VAL A 104 -3.73 -1.84 -2.49
CA VAL A 104 -3.74 -3.11 -1.76
C VAL A 104 -3.39 -2.94 -0.29
N TYR A 105 -4.11 -3.67 0.56
CA TYR A 105 -3.74 -3.93 1.95
C TYR A 105 -3.53 -5.43 2.13
N THR A 106 -2.28 -5.86 2.06
CA THR A 106 -1.92 -7.28 2.17
C THR A 106 -2.24 -7.83 3.57
N PRO A 107 -2.80 -9.05 3.69
CA PRO A 107 -3.03 -9.65 5.00
C PRO A 107 -1.76 -9.71 5.84
N ASN A 108 -1.84 -9.29 7.10
CA ASN A 108 -0.77 -9.48 8.06
C ASN A 108 -0.75 -10.94 8.54
N SER A 109 0.43 -11.54 8.68
CA SER A 109 0.58 -12.93 9.16
C SER A 109 0.25 -13.08 10.64
N GLN A 110 0.15 -11.97 11.38
CA GLN A 110 -0.19 -11.84 12.79
C GLN A 110 0.83 -12.50 13.75
N ASP A 111 0.61 -12.32 15.06
CA ASP A 111 1.43 -12.92 16.10
C ASP A 111 1.44 -14.45 15.93
N ASP A 112 2.58 -15.06 16.24
CA ASP A 112 2.83 -16.50 16.10
C ASP A 112 2.62 -17.04 14.68
N LEU A 113 2.60 -16.13 13.67
CA LEU A 113 2.43 -16.46 12.24
C LEU A 113 1.15 -17.27 11.93
N ARG A 114 0.11 -17.10 12.74
CA ARG A 114 -1.13 -17.91 12.65
C ARG A 114 -1.90 -17.72 11.34
N ARG A 115 -1.63 -16.64 10.58
CA ARG A 115 -2.21 -16.42 9.25
C ARG A 115 -1.18 -16.54 8.11
N LEU A 116 0.02 -17.04 8.37
CA LEU A 116 1.07 -17.12 7.34
C LEU A 116 0.63 -17.99 6.16
N ASP A 117 0.07 -19.18 6.40
CA ASP A 117 -0.37 -20.09 5.33
C ASP A 117 -1.46 -19.45 4.46
N TYR A 118 -2.44 -18.79 5.09
CA TYR A 118 -3.47 -18.02 4.37
C TYR A 118 -2.84 -16.91 3.51
N ARG A 119 -1.92 -16.17 4.09
CA ARG A 119 -1.23 -15.09 3.39
C ARG A 119 -0.47 -15.61 2.16
N MET A 120 0.17 -16.76 2.25
CA MET A 120 0.91 -17.34 1.12
C MET A 120 -0.03 -17.65 -0.06
N THR A 121 -1.19 -18.25 0.20
CA THR A 121 -2.19 -18.50 -0.85
C THR A 121 -2.78 -17.20 -1.40
N TRP A 122 -3.03 -16.22 -0.54
CA TRP A 122 -3.54 -14.91 -0.93
C TRP A 122 -2.55 -14.19 -1.87
N GLU A 123 -1.25 -14.22 -1.54
CA GLU A 123 -0.21 -13.56 -2.35
C GLU A 123 -0.04 -14.21 -3.72
N ASP A 124 -0.15 -15.53 -3.82
CA ASP A 124 -0.14 -16.24 -5.11
C ASP A 124 -1.33 -15.84 -5.99
N ALA A 125 -2.52 -15.76 -5.40
CA ALA A 125 -3.72 -15.31 -6.08
C ALA A 125 -3.61 -13.84 -6.53
N PHE A 126 -3.10 -12.98 -5.67
CA PHE A 126 -2.89 -11.57 -5.99
C PHE A 126 -1.87 -11.37 -7.11
N ARG A 127 -0.72 -12.06 -7.07
CA ARG A 127 0.28 -12.04 -8.14
C ARG A 127 -0.33 -12.50 -9.48
N SER A 128 -1.13 -13.56 -9.47
CA SER A 128 -1.82 -14.06 -10.67
C SER A 128 -2.80 -13.01 -11.23
N TYR A 129 -3.54 -12.34 -10.35
CA TYR A 129 -4.43 -11.24 -10.72
C TYR A 129 -3.67 -10.09 -11.38
N LEU A 130 -2.58 -9.64 -10.78
CA LEU A 130 -1.74 -8.57 -11.30
C LEU A 130 -1.12 -8.91 -12.67
N LYS A 131 -0.67 -10.13 -12.85
CA LYS A 131 -0.17 -10.61 -14.16
C LYS A 131 -1.26 -10.59 -15.23
N GLY A 132 -2.48 -10.93 -14.86
CA GLY A 132 -3.63 -10.84 -15.76
C GLY A 132 -3.97 -9.41 -16.20
N LEU A 133 -3.81 -8.44 -15.31
CA LEU A 133 -3.92 -7.01 -15.63
C LEU A 133 -2.75 -6.55 -16.50
N ASP A 134 -1.52 -6.89 -16.10
CA ASP A 134 -0.31 -6.46 -16.79
C ASP A 134 -0.23 -7.00 -18.22
N ALA A 135 -0.82 -8.15 -18.50
CA ALA A 135 -0.94 -8.66 -19.87
C ALA A 135 -1.75 -7.73 -20.81
N LYS A 136 -2.60 -6.87 -20.24
CA LYS A 136 -3.45 -5.93 -21.01
C LYS A 136 -2.86 -4.52 -21.05
N LYS A 137 -2.49 -3.99 -19.88
CA LYS A 137 -1.92 -2.64 -19.69
C LYS A 137 -0.93 -2.67 -18.52
N PRO A 138 0.04 -1.76 -18.48
CA PRO A 138 0.90 -1.60 -17.32
C PRO A 138 0.11 -1.39 -16.03
N VAL A 139 0.64 -1.87 -14.92
CA VAL A 139 0.02 -1.78 -13.60
C VAL A 139 0.87 -0.96 -12.65
N ILE A 140 0.25 -0.05 -11.92
CA ILE A 140 0.81 0.63 -10.76
C ILE A 140 0.12 0.05 -9.54
N ILE A 141 0.88 -0.52 -8.64
CA ILE A 141 0.42 -1.15 -7.40
C ILE A 141 0.91 -0.29 -6.24
N CYS A 142 0.04 0.02 -5.30
CA CYS A 142 0.47 0.73 -4.10
C CYS A 142 -0.24 0.22 -2.87
N GLY A 143 0.40 0.33 -1.73
CA GLY A 143 -0.20 0.04 -0.45
C GLY A 143 0.75 -0.55 0.56
N ASP A 144 0.15 -0.99 1.65
CA ASP A 144 0.82 -1.71 2.72
C ASP A 144 0.92 -3.20 2.35
N LEU A 145 2.13 -3.63 1.98
CA LEU A 145 2.41 -5.01 1.64
C LEU A 145 2.75 -5.87 2.86
N ASN A 146 2.74 -5.28 4.06
CA ASN A 146 3.02 -5.99 5.32
C ASN A 146 4.30 -6.84 5.28
N VAL A 147 5.32 -6.38 4.55
CA VAL A 147 6.62 -7.04 4.45
C VAL A 147 7.74 -6.04 4.22
N ALA A 148 8.84 -6.16 4.97
CA ALA A 148 10.12 -5.58 4.63
C ALA A 148 10.87 -6.55 3.71
N HIS A 149 11.27 -6.12 2.51
CA HIS A 149 11.81 -7.03 1.50
C HIS A 149 13.21 -7.54 1.85
N LYS A 150 14.11 -6.62 2.18
CA LYS A 150 15.53 -6.91 2.44
C LYS A 150 15.94 -6.39 3.82
N GLU A 151 17.12 -6.79 4.29
CA GLU A 151 17.66 -6.34 5.58
C GLU A 151 17.79 -4.82 5.69
N ILE A 152 17.99 -4.12 4.57
CA ILE A 152 18.04 -2.65 4.52
C ILE A 152 16.66 -2.00 4.79
N ASP A 153 15.58 -2.77 4.70
CA ASP A 153 14.21 -2.27 4.80
C ASP A 153 13.65 -2.25 6.24
N LEU A 154 14.45 -2.65 7.23
CA LEU A 154 14.05 -2.54 8.65
C LEU A 154 15.25 -2.36 9.57
N LYS A 155 15.00 -1.76 10.74
CA LYS A 155 16.08 -1.40 11.69
C LYS A 155 16.79 -2.59 12.32
N ASN A 156 16.10 -3.66 12.65
CA ASN A 156 16.66 -4.80 13.39
C ASN A 156 16.41 -6.13 12.65
N PRO A 157 17.03 -6.37 11.48
CA PRO A 157 16.70 -7.54 10.65
C PRO A 157 16.97 -8.87 11.34
N LYS A 158 18.10 -8.99 12.05
CA LYS A 158 18.50 -10.27 12.69
C LYS A 158 17.48 -10.75 13.73
N SER A 159 16.95 -9.85 14.55
CA SER A 159 15.98 -10.21 15.59
C SER A 159 14.56 -10.39 15.06
N ASN A 160 14.27 -9.97 13.83
CA ASN A 160 12.94 -10.00 13.23
C ASN A 160 12.76 -11.08 12.15
N ARG A 161 13.78 -11.88 11.85
CA ARG A 161 13.76 -12.83 10.73
C ARG A 161 12.61 -13.85 10.77
N HIS A 162 12.06 -14.13 11.95
CA HIS A 162 10.95 -15.06 12.11
C HIS A 162 9.66 -14.38 12.59
N ASN A 163 9.61 -13.05 12.56
CA ASN A 163 8.44 -12.27 12.92
C ASN A 163 7.61 -11.94 11.67
N ALA A 164 6.30 -11.77 11.87
CA ALA A 164 5.39 -11.31 10.83
C ALA A 164 5.93 -10.03 10.15
N GLY A 165 5.93 -10.01 8.83
CA GLY A 165 6.47 -8.93 8.01
C GLY A 165 7.95 -9.08 7.62
N PHE A 166 8.67 -10.09 8.16
CA PHE A 166 10.06 -10.34 7.78
C PHE A 166 10.45 -11.84 7.77
N THR A 167 9.48 -12.73 7.62
CA THR A 167 9.77 -14.15 7.39
C THR A 167 10.35 -14.36 6.00
N ASP A 168 11.10 -15.45 5.83
CA ASP A 168 11.67 -15.79 4.52
C ASP A 168 10.55 -16.05 3.49
N GLU A 169 9.41 -16.61 3.91
CA GLU A 169 8.23 -16.86 3.08
C GLU A 169 7.60 -15.57 2.57
N GLU A 170 7.35 -14.61 3.45
CA GLU A 170 6.76 -13.30 3.06
C GLU A 170 7.68 -12.53 2.12
N ARG A 171 8.99 -12.48 2.43
CA ARG A 171 10.01 -11.86 1.59
C ARG A 171 10.13 -12.55 0.23
N GLY A 172 10.05 -13.89 0.23
CA GLY A 172 10.04 -14.71 -0.99
C GLY A 172 8.85 -14.36 -1.90
N LYS A 173 7.65 -14.18 -1.35
CA LYS A 173 6.46 -13.78 -2.14
C LYS A 173 6.61 -12.39 -2.77
N LEU A 174 7.18 -11.43 -2.06
CA LEU A 174 7.48 -10.13 -2.67
C LEU A 174 8.54 -10.26 -3.78
N GLN A 175 9.57 -11.07 -3.57
CA GLN A 175 10.56 -11.33 -4.62
C GLN A 175 9.92 -11.99 -5.86
N GLU A 176 9.05 -12.97 -5.68
CA GLU A 176 8.30 -13.61 -6.77
C GLU A 176 7.43 -12.60 -7.54
N LEU A 177 6.83 -11.62 -6.84
CA LEU A 177 6.09 -10.53 -7.50
C LEU A 177 7.02 -9.69 -8.37
N LEU A 178 8.17 -9.27 -7.84
CA LEU A 178 9.14 -8.47 -8.60
C LEU A 178 9.68 -9.26 -9.79
N ASP A 179 10.01 -10.53 -9.63
CA ASP A 179 10.50 -11.42 -10.70
C ASP A 179 9.44 -11.66 -11.79
N ALA A 180 8.18 -11.40 -11.50
CA ALA A 180 7.08 -11.50 -12.47
C ALA A 180 6.97 -10.31 -13.45
N GLY A 181 7.92 -9.37 -13.41
CA GLY A 181 7.98 -8.22 -14.33
C GLY A 181 7.59 -6.89 -13.67
N PHE A 182 7.83 -6.78 -12.37
CA PHE A 182 7.53 -5.56 -11.59
C PHE A 182 8.79 -5.03 -10.90
N ILE A 183 8.78 -3.74 -10.59
CA ILE A 183 9.87 -3.04 -9.92
C ILE A 183 9.37 -2.35 -8.65
N ASP A 184 10.16 -2.41 -7.58
CA ASP A 184 10.03 -1.55 -6.40
C ASP A 184 10.53 -0.16 -6.76
N THR A 185 9.62 0.80 -6.93
CA THR A 185 9.95 2.13 -7.46
C THR A 185 10.86 2.92 -6.52
N PHE A 186 10.74 2.75 -5.21
CA PHE A 186 11.65 3.41 -4.28
C PHE A 186 13.08 2.87 -4.42
N ARG A 187 13.26 1.55 -4.49
CA ARG A 187 14.58 0.95 -4.69
C ARG A 187 15.15 1.17 -6.09
N TYR A 188 14.30 1.43 -7.07
CA TYR A 188 14.74 1.84 -8.41
C TYR A 188 15.51 3.17 -8.36
N PHE A 189 15.03 4.17 -7.59
CA PHE A 189 15.69 5.46 -7.43
C PHE A 189 16.77 5.44 -6.35
N TYR A 190 16.56 4.68 -5.28
CA TYR A 190 17.39 4.70 -4.06
C TYR A 190 17.79 3.28 -3.65
N PRO A 191 18.61 2.57 -4.47
CA PRO A 191 18.91 1.15 -4.24
C PRO A 191 19.60 0.87 -2.90
N ASP A 192 20.43 1.80 -2.42
CA ASP A 192 21.28 1.62 -1.24
C ASP A 192 20.95 2.55 -0.07
N GLN A 193 19.83 3.30 -0.16
CA GLN A 193 19.45 4.22 0.91
C GLN A 193 18.90 3.45 2.12
N ALA A 194 19.69 3.41 3.18
CA ALA A 194 19.34 2.82 4.47
C ALA A 194 18.59 3.81 5.38
N ASP A 195 18.05 3.28 6.47
CA ASP A 195 17.40 4.04 7.55
C ASP A 195 16.22 4.91 7.09
N ILE A 196 15.56 4.52 6.01
CA ILE A 196 14.31 5.13 5.53
C ILE A 196 13.18 4.11 5.62
N TYR A 197 12.15 4.45 6.38
CA TYR A 197 11.06 3.55 6.72
C TYR A 197 9.70 4.21 6.52
N SER A 198 8.63 3.42 6.45
CA SER A 198 7.26 3.89 6.27
C SER A 198 6.35 3.58 7.46
N TRP A 199 6.76 2.69 8.35
CA TRP A 199 6.01 2.27 9.53
C TRP A 199 6.89 2.18 10.77
N TRP A 200 6.31 2.55 11.94
CA TRP A 200 6.94 2.44 13.26
C TRP A 200 5.90 2.02 14.29
N SER A 201 6.23 1.02 15.10
CA SER A 201 5.36 0.64 16.21
C SER A 201 5.08 1.84 17.14
N TYR A 202 3.86 1.95 17.64
CA TYR A 202 3.55 2.94 18.71
C TYR A 202 4.30 2.67 20.00
N ARG A 203 4.83 1.45 20.19
CA ARG A 203 5.55 1.06 21.41
C ARG A 203 6.96 1.63 21.43
N PHE A 204 7.46 1.90 22.64
CA PHE A 204 8.85 2.24 22.92
C PHE A 204 9.40 3.45 22.14
N LYS A 205 8.55 4.40 21.75
CA LYS A 205 8.94 5.58 20.97
C LYS A 205 9.72 5.21 19.70
N ALA A 206 9.26 4.17 19.01
CA ALA A 206 9.97 3.60 17.87
C ALA A 206 10.22 4.64 16.77
N ARG A 207 9.25 5.53 16.48
CA ARG A 207 9.39 6.57 15.45
C ARG A 207 10.44 7.62 15.81
N GLU A 208 10.48 8.07 17.07
CA GLU A 208 11.49 9.03 17.56
C GLU A 208 12.91 8.48 17.43
N ARG A 209 13.08 7.16 17.61
CA ARG A 209 14.38 6.47 17.49
C ARG A 209 14.65 5.94 16.08
N ASN A 210 13.74 6.18 15.14
CA ASN A 210 13.75 5.62 13.79
C ASN A 210 13.93 4.07 13.78
N SER A 211 13.26 3.39 14.71
CA SER A 211 13.21 1.92 14.75
C SER A 211 12.03 1.44 13.90
N GLY A 212 12.14 1.60 12.61
CA GLY A 212 11.05 1.40 11.67
C GLY A 212 11.27 0.28 10.66
N TRP A 213 10.26 0.10 9.82
CA TRP A 213 10.18 -0.85 8.73
C TRP A 213 9.66 -0.15 7.48
N ARG A 214 10.19 -0.47 6.31
CA ARG A 214 9.63 -0.06 5.03
C ARG A 214 8.72 -1.19 4.53
N ILE A 215 7.42 -1.02 4.71
CA ILE A 215 6.38 -2.00 4.36
C ILE A 215 5.30 -1.44 3.44
N ASP A 216 5.34 -0.14 3.18
CA ASP A 216 4.47 0.54 2.22
C ASP A 216 5.25 0.79 0.92
N TYR A 217 4.64 0.49 -0.22
CA TYR A 217 5.31 0.45 -1.51
C TYR A 217 4.50 1.12 -2.61
N PHE A 218 5.22 1.64 -3.62
CA PHE A 218 4.77 1.66 -4.99
C PHE A 218 5.57 0.63 -5.78
N VAL A 219 4.87 -0.31 -6.39
CA VAL A 219 5.42 -1.32 -7.29
C VAL A 219 4.80 -1.10 -8.66
N ALA A 220 5.59 -1.09 -9.73
CA ALA A 220 5.11 -0.80 -11.07
C ALA A 220 5.58 -1.84 -12.08
N SER A 221 4.80 -2.06 -13.14
CA SER A 221 5.26 -2.86 -14.28
C SER A 221 6.59 -2.34 -14.80
N GLU A 222 7.55 -3.21 -15.09
CA GLU A 222 8.90 -2.83 -15.57
C GLU A 222 8.86 -1.92 -16.80
N ARG A 223 7.88 -2.09 -17.69
CA ARG A 223 7.71 -1.26 -18.88
C ARG A 223 7.29 0.18 -18.59
N LEU A 224 6.93 0.52 -17.34
CA LEU A 224 6.74 1.90 -16.90
C LEU A 224 8.06 2.55 -16.44
N ALA A 225 9.17 1.82 -16.34
CA ALA A 225 10.44 2.37 -15.87
C ALA A 225 10.86 3.68 -16.58
N PRO A 226 10.73 3.81 -17.92
CA PRO A 226 11.08 5.06 -18.62
C PRO A 226 10.20 6.27 -18.24
N ARG A 227 9.01 6.03 -17.69
CA ARG A 227 8.06 7.07 -17.27
C ARG A 227 8.18 7.45 -15.79
N LEU A 228 8.95 6.70 -15.01
CA LEU A 228 9.16 7.00 -13.59
C LEU A 228 10.01 8.26 -13.44
N GLN A 229 9.53 9.24 -12.67
CA GLN A 229 10.20 10.53 -12.45
C GLN A 229 10.71 10.69 -11.03
N GLY A 230 10.14 9.99 -10.05
CA GLY A 230 10.56 10.08 -8.66
C GLY A 230 9.74 9.20 -7.73
N ALA A 231 10.32 8.93 -6.56
CA ALA A 231 9.67 8.25 -5.46
C ALA A 231 10.09 8.92 -4.15
N ALA A 232 9.18 8.97 -3.15
CA ALA A 232 9.48 9.51 -1.85
C ALA A 232 8.77 8.75 -0.72
N ILE A 233 9.28 8.88 0.48
CA ILE A 233 8.67 8.43 1.74
C ILE A 233 8.61 9.64 2.65
N HIS A 234 7.40 10.09 2.98
CA HIS A 234 7.14 11.33 3.73
C HIS A 234 7.22 11.09 5.25
N THR A 235 8.40 10.79 5.76
CA THR A 235 8.63 10.46 7.17
C THR A 235 8.26 11.57 8.14
N GLU A 236 8.18 12.82 7.66
CA GLU A 236 7.79 14.03 8.40
C GLU A 236 6.27 14.14 8.61
N ILE A 237 5.45 13.38 7.86
CA ILE A 237 3.99 13.42 7.98
C ILE A 237 3.54 12.44 9.06
N TYR A 238 2.81 12.98 10.03
CA TYR A 238 2.25 12.24 11.17
C TYR A 238 0.72 12.06 11.02
N GLY A 239 0.14 11.28 11.92
CA GLY A 239 -1.32 11.02 11.97
C GLY A 239 -1.64 9.55 12.09
N SER A 240 -0.83 8.69 11.49
CA SER A 240 -0.84 7.23 11.58
C SER A 240 0.50 6.70 12.10
N ASP A 241 0.59 5.43 12.41
CA ASP A 241 1.85 4.70 12.63
C ASP A 241 2.61 4.41 11.31
N HIS A 242 1.95 4.63 10.17
CA HIS A 242 2.59 4.74 8.87
C HIS A 242 2.72 6.19 8.43
N CYS A 243 3.65 6.47 7.52
CA CYS A 243 3.69 7.72 6.78
C CYS A 243 3.31 7.49 5.30
N PRO A 244 2.90 8.55 4.58
CA PRO A 244 2.62 8.45 3.15
C PRO A 244 3.85 8.09 2.34
N VAL A 245 3.66 7.32 1.27
CA VAL A 245 4.66 7.09 0.23
C VAL A 245 4.18 7.67 -1.10
N GLU A 246 5.12 8.08 -1.95
CA GLU A 246 4.83 8.83 -3.18
C GLU A 246 5.50 8.19 -4.39
N LEU A 247 4.81 8.28 -5.52
CA LEU A 247 5.33 8.01 -6.86
C LEU A 247 5.00 9.17 -7.78
N ILE A 248 5.98 9.60 -8.58
CA ILE A 248 5.79 10.55 -9.69
C ILE A 248 5.98 9.83 -11.00
N LEU A 249 4.99 9.94 -11.88
CA LEU A 249 4.97 9.39 -13.23
C LEU A 249 4.69 10.52 -14.24
N ASP A 250 5.38 10.53 -15.39
CA ASP A 250 5.06 11.45 -16.49
C ASP A 250 3.78 11.09 -17.22
#